data_9c1f5d3abfd3f8b7d5259e993e56453f
#
_entry.id   9c1f5d3abfd3f8b7d5259e993e56453f
#
_cell.length_a   1.000
_cell.length_b   1.000
_cell.length_c   1.000
_cell.angle_alpha   90.00
_cell.angle_beta   90.00
_cell.angle_gamma   90.00
#
_symmetry.space_group_name_H-M   'P 1'
#
loop_
_entity.id
_entity.type
_entity.pdbx_description
1 polymer ?
#
loop_
_entity_poly.entity_id
_entity_poly.type
_entity_poly.pdbx_seq_one_letter_code
_entity_poly.pdbx_strand_id
1 'polypeptide(L)' 'MEDKLLRYTLRVDRRYFQKFRYIAESEGRSANKEIEQYIKKRVAEFESVNGEIKTDNKE' A
#
# COMPACT_ATOMS: atom_id res chain seq x y z
N MET A 1 -4.73 21.32 -9.49
CA MET A 1 -4.88 19.98 -9.74
C MET A 1 -4.77 19.11 -8.50
N GLU A 2 -5.68 18.24 -8.34
CA GLU A 2 -5.69 17.41 -7.19
C GLU A 2 -4.79 16.25 -7.33
N ASP A 3 -4.08 15.95 -6.27
CA ASP A 3 -3.20 14.81 -6.24
C ASP A 3 -3.97 13.64 -5.64
N LYS A 4 -4.25 12.65 -6.44
CA LYS A 4 -4.99 11.51 -5.94
C LYS A 4 -4.17 10.58 -5.10
N LEU A 5 -2.87 10.77 -5.09
CA LEU A 5 -2.00 9.90 -4.34
C LEU A 5 -1.68 10.51 -2.99
N LEU A 6 -1.85 9.71 -1.97
CA LEU A 6 -1.55 10.15 -0.63
C LEU A 6 -0.07 10.00 -0.35
N ARG A 7 0.51 11.01 0.28
CA ARG A 7 1.88 10.90 0.75
C ARG A 7 1.82 10.60 2.22
N TYR A 8 2.40 9.48 2.58
CA TYR A 8 2.31 9.04 3.94
C TYR A 8 3.65 8.54 4.42
N THR A 9 4.05 8.94 5.60
CA THR A 9 5.30 8.50 6.18
C THR A 9 5.04 7.28 7.03
N LEU A 10 5.67 6.18 6.65
CA LEU A 10 5.51 4.95 7.41
C LEU A 10 6.42 4.95 8.61
N ARG A 11 5.90 4.45 9.71
CA ARG A 11 6.70 4.27 10.90
C ARG A 11 6.85 2.79 11.14
N VAL A 12 7.93 2.24 10.68
CA VAL A 12 8.17 0.82 10.77
C VAL A 12 9.63 0.60 11.08
N ASP A 13 9.93 -0.50 11.74
CA ASP A 13 11.30 -0.83 12.09
C ASP A 13 12.15 -0.85 10.84
N ARG A 14 13.30 -0.16 10.92
CA ARG A 14 14.17 -0.01 9.76
C ARG A 14 14.62 -1.35 9.20
N ARG A 15 14.88 -2.32 10.07
CA ARG A 15 15.34 -3.62 9.61
C ARG A 15 14.29 -4.35 8.80
N TYR A 16 13.04 -4.25 9.23
CA TYR A 16 11.97 -4.89 8.48
C TYR A 16 11.74 -4.21 7.15
N PHE A 17 11.84 -2.90 7.15
CA PHE A 17 11.65 -2.19 5.90
C PHE A 17 12.77 -2.50 4.91
N GLN A 18 13.99 -2.65 5.40
CA GLN A 18 15.11 -3.00 4.53
C GLN A 18 14.91 -4.37 3.91
N LYS A 19 14.42 -5.32 4.70
CA LYS A 19 14.14 -6.65 4.19
C LYS A 19 13.02 -6.62 3.16
N PHE A 20 12.00 -5.85 3.43
CA PHE A 20 10.89 -5.70 2.51
C PHE A 20 11.36 -5.11 1.19
N ARG A 21 12.21 -4.11 1.28
CA ARG A 21 12.73 -3.48 0.09
C ARG A 21 13.60 -4.43 -0.72
N TYR A 22 14.36 -5.25 -0.03
CA TYR A 22 15.17 -6.25 -0.71
C TYR A 22 14.28 -7.22 -1.49
N ILE A 23 13.21 -7.66 -0.86
CA ILE A 23 12.29 -8.59 -1.50
C ILE A 23 11.64 -7.93 -2.73
N ALA A 24 11.18 -6.71 -2.58
CA ALA A 24 10.52 -6.03 -3.68
C ALA A 24 11.48 -5.87 -4.87
N GLU A 25 12.71 -5.47 -4.58
CA GLU A 25 13.67 -5.26 -5.66
C GLU A 25 14.07 -6.57 -6.32
N SER A 26 14.14 -7.64 -5.55
CA SER A 26 14.47 -8.93 -6.15
C SER A 26 13.36 -9.43 -7.06
N GLU A 27 12.16 -8.89 -6.89
CA GLU A 27 11.03 -9.24 -7.76
C GLU A 27 10.79 -8.19 -8.82
N GLY A 28 11.73 -7.26 -8.97
CA GLY A 28 11.60 -6.26 -10.00
C GLY A 28 10.65 -5.12 -9.70
N ARG A 29 10.42 -4.86 -8.43
CA ARG A 29 9.52 -3.80 -8.04
C ARG A 29 10.20 -2.87 -7.07
N SER A 30 9.74 -1.62 -7.02
CA SER A 30 10.19 -0.72 -5.98
C SER A 30 9.37 -0.98 -4.72
N ALA A 31 9.92 -0.57 -3.58
CA ALA A 31 9.19 -0.75 -2.33
C ALA A 31 7.86 -0.01 -2.34
N ASN A 32 7.84 1.19 -2.93
CA ASN A 32 6.60 1.94 -3.00
C ASN A 32 5.55 1.22 -3.82
N LYS A 33 5.95 0.64 -4.93
CA LYS A 33 5.01 -0.10 -5.76
C LYS A 33 4.52 -1.34 -5.04
N GLU A 34 5.39 -2.00 -4.31
CA GLU A 34 5.00 -3.18 -3.57
C GLU A 34 4.00 -2.83 -2.48
N ILE A 35 4.22 -1.72 -1.79
CA ILE A 35 3.29 -1.27 -0.76
C ILE A 35 1.94 -0.96 -1.38
N GLU A 36 1.92 -0.27 -2.50
CA GLU A 36 0.68 0.08 -3.17
C GLU A 36 -0.10 -1.17 -3.55
N GLN A 37 0.58 -2.15 -4.12
CA GLN A 37 -0.06 -3.39 -4.51
C GLN A 37 -0.61 -4.13 -3.30
N TYR A 38 0.14 -4.13 -2.22
CA TYR A 38 -0.29 -4.83 -1.03
C TYR A 38 -1.54 -4.18 -0.44
N ILE A 39 -1.57 -2.86 -0.43
CA ILE A 39 -2.75 -2.15 0.08
C ILE A 39 -3.97 -2.50 -0.77
N LYS A 40 -3.82 -2.46 -2.08
CA LYS A 40 -4.94 -2.77 -2.96
C LYS A 40 -5.43 -4.20 -2.76
N LYS A 41 -4.49 -5.12 -2.58
CA LYS A 41 -4.85 -6.51 -2.37
C LYS A 41 -5.62 -6.70 -1.07
N ARG A 42 -5.15 -6.05 0.00
CA ARG A 42 -5.84 -6.18 1.28
C ARG A 42 -7.25 -5.61 1.23
N VAL A 43 -7.40 -4.47 0.56
CA VAL A 43 -8.72 -3.87 0.43
C VAL A 43 -9.63 -4.80 -0.36
N ALA A 44 -9.14 -5.35 -1.46
CA ALA A 44 -9.95 -6.24 -2.27
C ALA A 44 -10.37 -7.48 -1.50
N GLU A 45 -9.45 -8.03 -0.69
CA GLU A 45 -9.78 -9.22 0.09
C GLU A 45 -10.88 -8.93 1.10
N PHE A 46 -10.78 -7.81 1.77
CA PHE A 46 -11.77 -7.47 2.78
C PHE A 46 -13.13 -7.23 2.13
N GLU A 47 -13.12 -6.50 1.03
CA GLU A 47 -14.37 -6.15 0.37
C GLU A 47 -15.06 -7.36 -0.27
N SER A 48 -14.30 -8.35 -0.67
CA SER A 48 -14.92 -9.52 -1.26
C SER A 48 -15.71 -10.32 -0.22
N VAL A 49 -15.35 -10.16 1.05
CA VAL A 49 -16.04 -10.89 2.11
C VAL A 49 -17.10 -10.01 2.78
N ASN A 50 -16.78 -8.75 2.98
CA ASN A 50 -17.62 -7.87 3.78
C ASN A 50 -18.35 -6.80 3.00
N GLY A 51 -18.14 -6.73 1.71
CA GLY A 51 -18.78 -5.71 0.89
C GLY A 51 -17.95 -4.46 0.79
N GLU A 52 -18.34 -3.60 -0.10
CA GLU A 52 -17.60 -2.40 -0.41
C GLU A 52 -17.51 -1.46 0.78
N ILE A 53 -16.31 -0.97 1.04
CA ILE A 53 -16.10 0.01 2.08
C ILE A 53 -16.37 1.38 1.49
N LYS A 54 -17.27 2.12 2.11
CA LYS A 54 -17.57 3.44 1.64
C LYS A 54 -16.76 4.45 2.39
N THR A 55 -16.04 5.28 1.69
CA THR A 55 -15.22 6.28 2.32
C THR A 55 -15.83 7.64 2.13
N ASP A 56 -15.50 8.51 3.03
CA ASP A 56 -15.96 9.86 2.96
C ASP A 56 -14.95 10.67 2.18
N ASN A 57 -15.10 10.68 0.88
CA ASN A 57 -14.13 11.26 0.04
C ASN A 57 -14.39 12.67 -0.22
N LYS A 58 -14.01 13.51 0.63
CA LYS A 58 -14.31 14.86 0.49
C LYS A 58 -13.35 15.62 -0.25
N GLU A 59 -12.47 15.15 -0.85
CA GLU A 59 -11.54 15.96 -1.50
C GLU A 59 -11.77 16.19 -2.86
#